data_0bc69f4c6108cce85877e27c5b8b57b4
#
_entry.id   0bc69f4c6108cce85877e27c5b8b57b4
#
_cell.length_a   1.000
_cell.length_b   1.000
_cell.length_c   1.000
_cell.angle_alpha   90.00
_cell.angle_beta   90.00
_cell.angle_gamma   90.00
#
_symmetry.space_group_name_H-M   'P 1'
#
loop_
_entity.id
_entity.type
_entity.pdbx_description
1 polymer ?
#
loop_
_entity_poly.entity_id
_entity_poly.type
_entity_poly.pdbx_seq_one_letter_code
_entity_poly.pdbx_strand_id
1 'polypeptide(L)'
;KRMGYVTPSSLTYSAQIMRDRAIEALRKSGLSKPVLSLLEALILGYTGSLQASTRADFSAAGLSHVLAVSGLHTGIIAYLIYLLLWPLSFFGMRRIQTIATIIILWFYAFFTGLSPSVIRACIMTTFVLTAPVLGRRNCSINALLASAFFMLLYRPSWLFNISFQLSFSAVPVSYTHLRAHETGRNLV
;
A
#
# COMPACT_ATOMS: atom_id res chain seq x y z
N LYS A 1 1.20 28.17 20.69
CA LYS A 1 1.93 27.13 19.91
C LYS A 1 1.34 27.15 18.50
N ARG A 2 2.05 27.74 17.55
CA ARG A 2 1.67 27.73 16.13
C ARG A 2 1.91 26.32 15.63
N MET A 3 0.84 25.54 15.38
CA MET A 3 0.94 24.33 14.56
C MET A 3 1.28 24.80 13.13
N GLY A 4 2.48 24.46 12.68
CA GLY A 4 2.89 24.72 11.32
C GLY A 4 1.98 23.94 10.39
N TYR A 5 1.17 24.63 9.63
CA TYR A 5 0.44 24.06 8.49
C TYR A 5 1.48 23.62 7.47
N VAL A 6 1.75 22.31 7.42
CA VAL A 6 2.50 21.74 6.31
C VAL A 6 1.60 21.86 5.09
N THR A 7 1.88 22.82 4.23
CA THR A 7 1.21 22.92 2.94
C THR A 7 1.38 21.60 2.21
N PRO A 8 0.29 20.91 1.84
CA PRO A 8 0.40 19.67 1.09
C PRO A 8 1.15 19.97 -0.21
N SER A 9 2.10 19.09 -0.58
CA SER A 9 2.77 19.22 -1.86
C SER A 9 1.71 19.23 -2.97
N SER A 10 1.98 19.94 -4.08
CA SER A 10 1.05 20.04 -5.22
C SER A 10 0.51 18.66 -5.66
N LEU A 11 1.36 17.61 -5.59
CA LEU A 11 0.99 16.23 -5.93
C LEU A 11 -0.03 15.62 -4.95
N THR A 12 0.14 15.82 -3.65
CA THR A 12 -0.81 15.31 -2.64
C THR A 12 -2.15 16.01 -2.74
N TYR A 13 -2.17 17.31 -3.06
CA TYR A 13 -3.40 18.06 -3.29
C TYR A 13 -4.15 17.54 -4.53
N SER A 14 -3.44 17.32 -5.64
CA SER A 14 -4.04 16.75 -6.86
C SER A 14 -4.58 15.34 -6.64
N ALA A 15 -3.87 14.51 -5.88
CA ALA A 15 -4.33 13.17 -5.52
C ALA A 15 -5.61 13.21 -4.66
N GLN A 16 -5.71 14.15 -3.72
CA GLN A 16 -6.92 14.34 -2.92
C GLN A 16 -8.11 14.75 -3.80
N ILE A 17 -7.93 15.67 -4.73
CA ILE A 17 -8.99 16.08 -5.66
C ILE A 17 -9.48 14.89 -6.50
N MET A 18 -8.57 14.08 -7.03
CA MET A 18 -8.96 12.90 -7.80
C MET A 18 -9.70 11.88 -6.95
N ARG A 19 -9.25 11.64 -5.73
CA ARG A 19 -9.97 10.78 -4.77
C ARG A 19 -11.38 11.30 -4.52
N ASP A 20 -11.53 12.60 -4.27
CA ASP A 20 -12.82 13.21 -3.98
C ASP A 20 -13.78 13.12 -5.20
N ARG A 21 -13.26 13.25 -6.42
CA ARG A 21 -14.04 12.99 -7.65
C ARG A 21 -14.46 11.53 -7.77
N ALA A 22 -13.60 10.59 -7.40
CA ALA A 22 -13.94 9.17 -7.39
C ALA A 22 -15.04 8.86 -6.36
N ILE A 23 -14.98 9.50 -5.18
CA ILE A 23 -16.04 9.42 -4.16
C ILE A 23 -17.36 9.95 -4.71
N GLU A 24 -17.36 11.09 -5.37
CA GLU A 24 -18.58 11.66 -6.00
C GLU A 24 -19.16 10.74 -7.08
N ALA A 25 -18.30 10.11 -7.89
CA ALA A 25 -18.74 9.15 -8.90
C ALA A 25 -19.38 7.91 -8.25
N LEU A 26 -18.79 7.40 -7.18
CA LEU A 26 -19.36 6.30 -6.39
C LEU A 26 -20.72 6.68 -5.76
N ARG A 27 -20.86 7.90 -5.28
CA ARG A 27 -22.13 8.40 -4.69
C ARG A 27 -23.28 8.46 -5.70
N LYS A 28 -22.98 8.63 -6.98
CA LYS A 28 -23.98 8.62 -8.07
C LYS A 28 -24.44 7.21 -8.45
N SER A 29 -23.81 6.14 -7.94
CA SER A 29 -24.13 4.75 -8.29
C SER A 29 -25.45 4.22 -7.70
N GLY A 30 -26.14 5.00 -6.85
CA GLY A 30 -27.41 4.59 -6.25
C GLY A 30 -27.31 3.54 -5.14
N LEU A 31 -26.09 3.21 -4.68
CA LEU A 31 -25.87 2.27 -3.58
C LEU A 31 -26.37 2.83 -2.25
N SER A 32 -26.75 1.94 -1.32
CA SER A 32 -27.18 2.35 0.02
C SER A 32 -26.03 3.01 0.78
N LYS A 33 -26.35 4.03 1.60
CA LYS A 33 -25.34 4.81 2.34
C LYS A 33 -24.34 3.97 3.15
N PRO A 34 -24.74 2.89 3.88
CA PRO A 34 -23.79 2.05 4.61
C PRO A 34 -22.80 1.32 3.67
N VAL A 35 -23.28 0.77 2.57
CA VAL A 35 -22.43 0.08 1.58
C VAL A 35 -21.47 1.05 0.93
N LEU A 36 -21.95 2.25 0.58
CA LEU A 36 -21.14 3.29 -0.02
C LEU A 36 -19.99 3.73 0.90
N SER A 37 -20.29 3.99 2.19
CA SER A 37 -19.27 4.39 3.16
C SER A 37 -18.22 3.31 3.40
N LEU A 38 -18.60 2.03 3.35
CA LEU A 38 -17.66 0.91 3.40
C LEU A 38 -16.79 0.82 2.15
N LEU A 39 -17.36 1.00 0.95
CA LEU A 39 -16.61 1.01 -0.29
C LEU A 39 -15.63 2.19 -0.36
N GLU A 40 -16.05 3.39 0.07
CA GLU A 40 -15.18 4.56 0.18
C GLU A 40 -13.97 4.27 1.11
N ALA A 41 -14.20 3.59 2.23
CA ALA A 41 -13.14 3.24 3.17
C ALA A 41 -12.20 2.16 2.62
N LEU A 42 -12.75 1.07 2.05
CA LEU A 42 -11.98 -0.09 1.62
C LEU A 42 -11.21 0.15 0.31
N ILE A 43 -11.81 0.87 -0.65
CA ILE A 43 -11.21 1.08 -1.98
C ILE A 43 -10.37 2.36 -1.99
N LEU A 44 -10.91 3.46 -1.45
CA LEU A 44 -10.28 4.79 -1.55
C LEU A 44 -9.58 5.21 -0.26
N GLY A 45 -9.68 4.41 0.81
CA GLY A 45 -9.09 4.74 2.11
C GLY A 45 -9.75 5.93 2.80
N TYR A 46 -10.97 6.31 2.38
CA TYR A 46 -11.67 7.45 2.96
C TYR A 46 -12.63 7.00 4.06
N THR A 47 -12.22 7.16 5.30
CA THR A 47 -13.01 6.76 6.48
C THR A 47 -13.91 7.86 7.04
N GLY A 48 -13.91 9.04 6.45
CA GLY A 48 -14.66 10.20 6.95
C GLY A 48 -16.19 10.05 6.86
N SER A 49 -16.69 9.21 5.94
CA SER A 49 -18.11 8.93 5.75
C SER A 49 -18.63 7.77 6.61
N LEU A 50 -17.76 7.01 7.30
CA LEU A 50 -18.14 5.90 8.14
C LEU A 50 -18.89 6.38 9.39
N GLN A 51 -20.05 5.75 9.67
CA GLN A 51 -20.79 5.98 10.91
C GLN A 51 -19.95 5.56 12.12
N ALA A 52 -20.12 6.29 13.23
CA ALA A 52 -19.41 6.00 14.47
C ALA A 52 -19.73 4.58 15.00
N SER A 53 -20.97 4.11 14.86
CA SER A 53 -21.38 2.75 15.18
C SER A 53 -20.62 1.71 14.38
N THR A 54 -20.57 1.83 13.06
CA THR A 54 -19.83 0.90 12.18
C THR A 54 -18.35 0.89 12.54
N ARG A 55 -17.76 2.05 12.82
CA ARG A 55 -16.36 2.11 13.25
C ARG A 55 -16.13 1.42 14.61
N ALA A 56 -17.07 1.57 15.54
CA ALA A 56 -17.04 0.90 16.85
C ALA A 56 -17.15 -0.63 16.69
N ASP A 57 -18.06 -1.11 15.83
CA ASP A 57 -18.24 -2.54 15.56
C ASP A 57 -16.97 -3.17 14.97
N PHE A 58 -16.36 -2.51 13.98
CA PHE A 58 -15.08 -2.96 13.42
C PHE A 58 -13.94 -2.92 14.45
N SER A 59 -13.96 -1.94 15.35
CA SER A 59 -12.97 -1.84 16.44
C SER A 59 -13.18 -2.94 17.47
N ALA A 60 -14.40 -3.22 17.86
CA ALA A 60 -14.74 -4.30 18.80
C ALA A 60 -14.38 -5.68 18.23
N ALA A 61 -14.51 -5.87 16.92
CA ALA A 61 -14.09 -7.08 16.22
C ALA A 61 -12.56 -7.16 15.98
N GLY A 62 -11.76 -6.17 16.41
CA GLY A 62 -10.31 -6.12 16.14
C GLY A 62 -9.94 -5.81 14.68
N LEU A 63 -10.91 -5.42 13.86
CA LEU A 63 -10.78 -5.22 12.42
C LEU A 63 -10.55 -3.75 12.01
N SER A 64 -10.18 -2.88 12.94
CA SER A 64 -9.93 -1.44 12.67
C SER A 64 -8.87 -1.23 11.58
N HIS A 65 -7.91 -2.14 11.45
CA HIS A 65 -6.87 -2.08 10.43
C HIS A 65 -7.39 -2.35 9.01
N VAL A 66 -8.54 -3.00 8.86
CA VAL A 66 -9.17 -3.27 7.55
C VAL A 66 -9.82 -2.02 6.99
N LEU A 67 -10.32 -1.11 7.86
CA LEU A 67 -10.93 0.15 7.44
C LEU A 67 -9.92 1.16 6.88
N ALA A 68 -8.65 1.00 7.17
CA ALA A 68 -7.59 1.79 6.57
C ALA A 68 -6.95 1.00 5.43
N VAL A 69 -6.74 1.64 4.26
CA VAL A 69 -6.00 0.98 3.18
C VAL A 69 -4.61 0.62 3.69
N SER A 70 -4.39 -0.67 3.89
CA SER A 70 -3.14 -1.20 4.43
C SER A 70 -2.15 -1.56 3.31
N GLY A 71 -0.88 -1.72 3.68
CA GLY A 71 0.12 -2.26 2.76
C GLY A 71 -0.23 -3.65 2.23
N LEU A 72 -0.94 -4.46 3.02
CA LEU A 72 -1.43 -5.78 2.60
C LEU A 72 -2.45 -5.67 1.47
N HIS A 73 -3.45 -4.77 1.58
CA HIS A 73 -4.42 -4.53 0.51
C HIS A 73 -3.73 -4.11 -0.78
N THR A 74 -2.76 -3.20 -0.68
CA THR A 74 -1.97 -2.75 -1.84
C THR A 74 -1.16 -3.91 -2.45
N GLY A 75 -0.59 -4.77 -1.62
CA GLY A 75 0.13 -5.97 -2.06
C GLY A 75 -0.78 -6.97 -2.78
N ILE A 76 -1.98 -7.22 -2.27
CA ILE A 76 -2.99 -8.08 -2.92
C ILE A 76 -3.41 -7.49 -4.26
N ILE A 77 -3.69 -6.19 -4.32
CA ILE A 77 -4.05 -5.50 -5.57
C ILE A 77 -2.90 -5.62 -6.60
N ALA A 78 -1.67 -5.39 -6.17
CA ALA A 78 -0.50 -5.54 -7.04
C ALA A 78 -0.37 -6.96 -7.59
N TYR A 79 -0.58 -7.98 -6.75
CA TYR A 79 -0.58 -9.37 -7.14
C TYR A 79 -1.69 -9.69 -8.15
N LEU A 80 -2.91 -9.20 -7.89
CA LEU A 80 -4.04 -9.39 -8.82
C LEU A 80 -3.80 -8.73 -10.17
N ILE A 81 -3.25 -7.51 -10.19
CA ILE A 81 -2.88 -6.82 -11.43
C ILE A 81 -1.80 -7.62 -12.17
N TYR A 82 -0.78 -8.10 -11.45
CA TYR A 82 0.29 -8.91 -12.03
C TYR A 82 -0.25 -10.22 -12.62
N LEU A 83 -1.19 -10.86 -11.94
CA LEU A 83 -1.86 -12.08 -12.41
C LEU A 83 -2.75 -11.80 -13.62
N LEU A 84 -3.50 -10.70 -13.61
CA LEU A 84 -4.34 -10.29 -14.76
C LEU A 84 -3.49 -10.04 -16.02
N LEU A 85 -2.30 -9.50 -15.85
CA LEU A 85 -1.36 -9.23 -16.93
C LEU A 85 -0.46 -10.43 -17.25
N TRP A 86 -0.66 -11.58 -16.59
CA TRP A 86 0.14 -12.80 -16.81
C TRP A 86 0.13 -13.29 -18.27
N PRO A 87 -0.97 -13.19 -19.04
CA PRO A 87 -0.94 -13.57 -20.46
C PRO A 87 0.17 -12.88 -21.27
N LEU A 88 0.59 -11.66 -20.89
CA LEU A 88 1.70 -10.96 -21.56
C LEU A 88 3.03 -11.72 -21.41
N SER A 89 3.19 -12.49 -20.34
CA SER A 89 4.42 -13.28 -20.12
C SER A 89 4.56 -14.43 -21.10
N PHE A 90 3.45 -15.00 -21.63
CA PHE A 90 3.47 -16.05 -22.66
C PHE A 90 4.03 -15.53 -23.98
N PHE A 91 3.82 -14.26 -24.28
CA PHE A 91 4.36 -13.60 -25.46
C PHE A 91 5.81 -13.10 -25.25
N GLY A 92 6.50 -13.52 -24.19
CA GLY A 92 7.84 -13.08 -23.87
C GLY A 92 7.95 -11.64 -23.35
N MET A 93 6.82 -10.97 -23.14
CA MET A 93 6.74 -9.54 -22.79
C MET A 93 6.78 -9.29 -21.27
N ARG A 94 7.60 -10.03 -20.52
CA ARG A 94 7.70 -9.90 -19.05
C ARG A 94 8.06 -8.50 -18.58
N ARG A 95 8.89 -7.78 -19.36
CA ARG A 95 9.26 -6.38 -19.04
C ARG A 95 8.03 -5.47 -19.10
N ILE A 96 7.20 -5.66 -20.14
CA ILE A 96 5.97 -4.86 -20.34
C ILE A 96 4.96 -5.19 -19.22
N GLN A 97 4.78 -6.46 -18.87
CA GLN A 97 3.94 -6.87 -17.75
C GLN A 97 4.38 -6.17 -16.46
N THR A 98 5.67 -6.18 -16.14
CA THR A 98 6.21 -5.52 -14.93
C THR A 98 5.97 -4.02 -14.94
N ILE A 99 6.28 -3.35 -16.05
CA ILE A 99 6.12 -1.90 -16.18
C ILE A 99 4.64 -1.52 -16.07
N ALA A 100 3.76 -2.24 -16.76
CA ALA A 100 2.32 -2.00 -16.71
C ALA A 100 1.77 -2.19 -15.29
N THR A 101 2.18 -3.25 -14.59
CA THR A 101 1.80 -3.49 -13.19
C THR A 101 2.21 -2.32 -12.30
N ILE A 102 3.45 -1.84 -12.44
CA ILE A 102 3.96 -0.72 -11.64
C ILE A 102 3.15 0.56 -11.94
N ILE A 103 2.90 0.87 -13.21
CA ILE A 103 2.15 2.07 -13.60
C ILE A 103 0.73 2.02 -13.02
N ILE A 104 0.02 0.89 -13.16
CA ILE A 104 -1.34 0.73 -12.65
C ILE A 104 -1.35 0.83 -11.11
N LEU A 105 -0.35 0.25 -10.44
CA LEU A 105 -0.23 0.31 -8.99
C LEU A 105 0.01 1.74 -8.47
N TRP A 106 0.88 2.52 -9.13
CA TRP A 106 1.09 3.92 -8.79
C TRP A 106 -0.14 4.79 -9.08
N PHE A 107 -0.87 4.46 -10.15
CA PHE A 107 -2.14 5.11 -10.43
C PHE A 107 -3.17 4.83 -9.32
N TYR A 108 -3.27 3.57 -8.84
CA TYR A 108 -4.08 3.23 -7.67
C TYR A 108 -3.64 4.01 -6.42
N ALA A 109 -2.33 4.12 -6.16
CA ALA A 109 -1.81 4.91 -5.05
C ALA A 109 -2.26 6.37 -5.12
N PHE A 110 -2.32 6.93 -6.32
CA PHE A 110 -2.80 8.28 -6.55
C PHE A 110 -4.30 8.42 -6.21
N PHE A 111 -5.12 7.44 -6.61
CA PHE A 111 -6.55 7.40 -6.27
C PHE A 111 -6.81 7.27 -4.77
N THR A 112 -5.96 6.57 -4.03
CA THR A 112 -6.08 6.45 -2.57
C THR A 112 -5.55 7.66 -1.80
N GLY A 113 -5.17 8.74 -2.51
CA GLY A 113 -4.70 9.99 -1.91
C GLY A 113 -3.27 9.90 -1.38
N LEU A 114 -2.43 9.00 -1.90
CA LEU A 114 -1.01 8.84 -1.55
C LEU A 114 -0.80 8.63 -0.04
N SER A 115 -1.60 7.76 0.59
CA SER A 115 -1.41 7.45 2.00
C SER A 115 -0.03 6.82 2.25
N PRO A 116 0.63 7.09 3.39
CA PRO A 116 1.99 6.61 3.66
C PRO A 116 2.12 5.07 3.60
N SER A 117 1.07 4.33 3.98
CA SER A 117 1.03 2.87 3.90
C SER A 117 1.02 2.36 2.47
N VAL A 118 0.24 3.01 1.59
CA VAL A 118 0.16 2.67 0.16
C VAL A 118 1.46 3.01 -0.56
N ILE A 119 2.00 4.22 -0.33
CA ILE A 119 3.29 4.63 -0.94
C ILE A 119 4.38 3.62 -0.59
N ARG A 120 4.48 3.21 0.66
CA ARG A 120 5.46 2.22 1.12
C ARG A 120 5.31 0.90 0.37
N ALA A 121 4.08 0.38 0.29
CA ALA A 121 3.80 -0.86 -0.42
C ALA A 121 4.12 -0.74 -1.92
N CYS A 122 3.80 0.38 -2.56
CA CYS A 122 4.12 0.64 -3.96
C CYS A 122 5.63 0.66 -4.22
N ILE A 123 6.40 1.35 -3.36
CA ILE A 123 7.86 1.40 -3.49
C ILE A 123 8.45 -0.01 -3.32
N MET A 124 8.05 -0.74 -2.26
CA MET A 124 8.52 -2.11 -2.02
C MET A 124 8.20 -3.03 -3.21
N THR A 125 6.95 -3.01 -3.69
CA THR A 125 6.51 -3.81 -4.83
C THR A 125 7.27 -3.45 -6.10
N THR A 126 7.54 -2.16 -6.33
CA THR A 126 8.35 -1.70 -7.47
C THR A 126 9.74 -2.33 -7.42
N PHE A 127 10.42 -2.33 -6.27
CA PHE A 127 11.74 -2.97 -6.14
C PHE A 127 11.69 -4.48 -6.33
N VAL A 128 10.68 -5.15 -5.76
CA VAL A 128 10.49 -6.60 -5.89
C VAL A 128 10.24 -7.00 -7.34
N LEU A 129 9.40 -6.26 -8.06
CA LEU A 129 9.05 -6.58 -9.45
C LEU A 129 10.16 -6.21 -10.44
N THR A 130 10.98 -5.20 -10.17
CA THR A 130 12.07 -4.79 -11.07
C THR A 130 13.32 -5.64 -10.91
N ALA A 131 13.57 -6.23 -9.75
CA ALA A 131 14.78 -7.02 -9.49
C ALA A 131 14.99 -8.18 -10.50
N PRO A 132 13.99 -9.03 -10.82
CA PRO A 132 14.14 -10.10 -11.81
C PRO A 132 14.40 -9.57 -13.23
N VAL A 133 13.78 -8.43 -13.58
CA VAL A 133 13.95 -7.80 -14.90
C VAL A 133 15.39 -7.29 -15.10
N LEU A 134 16.05 -6.91 -13.99
CA LEU A 134 17.45 -6.49 -13.94
C LEU A 134 18.43 -7.66 -13.75
N GLY A 135 17.95 -8.91 -13.79
CA GLY A 135 18.78 -10.10 -13.58
C GLY A 135 19.31 -10.24 -12.14
N ARG A 136 18.73 -9.54 -11.18
CA ARG A 136 19.11 -9.60 -9.77
C ARG A 136 18.22 -10.58 -9.00
N ARG A 137 18.79 -11.26 -8.00
CA ARG A 137 17.97 -12.09 -7.08
C ARG A 137 17.10 -11.18 -6.24
N ASN A 138 15.82 -11.55 -6.12
CA ASN A 138 14.90 -10.87 -5.22
C ASN A 138 15.38 -11.06 -3.78
N CYS A 139 15.80 -9.96 -3.15
CA CYS A 139 16.05 -9.91 -1.73
C CYS A 139 15.04 -8.97 -1.09
N SER A 140 14.07 -9.53 -0.38
CA SER A 140 13.00 -8.76 0.28
C SER A 140 13.56 -7.71 1.25
N ILE A 141 14.68 -8.04 1.92
CA ILE A 141 15.35 -7.10 2.83
C ILE A 141 15.92 -5.90 2.07
N ASN A 142 16.54 -6.11 0.91
CA ASN A 142 17.07 -5.01 0.13
C ASN A 142 15.95 -4.10 -0.41
N ALA A 143 14.82 -4.69 -0.82
CA ALA A 143 13.64 -3.93 -1.24
C ALA A 143 13.05 -3.12 -0.06
N LEU A 144 13.03 -3.71 1.14
CA LEU A 144 12.60 -3.05 2.36
C LEU A 144 13.52 -1.85 2.70
N LEU A 145 14.82 -2.07 2.77
CA LEU A 145 15.81 -1.02 3.09
C LEU A 145 15.81 0.11 2.04
N ALA A 146 15.74 -0.25 0.76
CA ALA A 146 15.64 0.74 -0.31
C ALA A 146 14.35 1.56 -0.18
N SER A 147 13.21 0.92 0.13
CA SER A 147 11.96 1.65 0.33
C SER A 147 12.02 2.59 1.52
N ALA A 148 12.63 2.16 2.64
CA ALA A 148 12.85 3.01 3.81
C ALA A 148 13.70 4.24 3.46
N PHE A 149 14.82 4.00 2.75
CA PHE A 149 15.72 5.07 2.31
C PHE A 149 15.00 6.12 1.45
N PHE A 150 14.29 5.71 0.41
CA PHE A 150 13.57 6.65 -0.47
C PHE A 150 12.44 7.38 0.25
N MET A 151 11.73 6.71 1.16
CA MET A 151 10.68 7.36 1.95
C MET A 151 11.24 8.42 2.89
N LEU A 152 12.35 8.12 3.58
CA LEU A 152 13.00 9.07 4.48
C LEU A 152 13.68 10.22 3.73
N LEU A 153 14.19 9.95 2.53
CA LEU A 153 14.74 11.00 1.66
C LEU A 153 13.65 12.00 1.23
N TYR A 154 12.44 11.49 0.95
CA TYR A 154 11.31 12.34 0.56
C TYR A 154 10.71 13.11 1.75
N ARG A 155 10.53 12.43 2.90
CA ARG A 155 10.00 13.03 4.14
C ARG A 155 10.66 12.41 5.38
N PRO A 156 11.71 13.04 5.93
CA PRO A 156 12.40 12.55 7.13
C PRO A 156 11.49 12.44 8.36
N SER A 157 10.44 13.27 8.43
CA SER A 157 9.46 13.25 9.54
C SER A 157 8.70 11.91 9.66
N TRP A 158 8.68 11.09 8.62
CA TRP A 158 8.05 9.77 8.70
C TRP A 158 8.78 8.80 9.61
N LEU A 159 10.05 9.04 9.92
CA LEU A 159 10.79 8.28 10.94
C LEU A 159 10.08 8.24 12.28
N PHE A 160 9.41 9.33 12.66
CA PHE A 160 8.66 9.45 13.93
C PHE A 160 7.22 8.94 13.83
N ASN A 161 6.80 8.41 12.67
CA ASN A 161 5.47 7.88 12.48
C ASN A 161 5.43 6.42 12.94
N ILE A 162 4.55 6.11 13.90
CA ILE A 162 4.39 4.77 14.47
C ILE A 162 4.12 3.72 13.39
N SER A 163 3.28 4.05 12.39
CA SER A 163 2.99 3.12 11.28
C SER A 163 4.21 2.83 10.43
N PHE A 164 5.12 3.79 10.27
CA PHE A 164 6.40 3.58 9.60
C PHE A 164 7.27 2.63 10.42
N GLN A 165 7.48 2.93 11.69
CA GLN A 165 8.32 2.12 12.59
C GLN A 165 7.83 0.67 12.68
N LEU A 166 6.53 0.45 12.93
CA LEU A 166 5.95 -0.89 13.01
C LEU A 166 6.12 -1.68 11.71
N SER A 167 5.96 -1.04 10.56
CA SER A 167 6.05 -1.72 9.27
C SER A 167 7.48 -2.12 8.92
N PHE A 168 8.46 -1.29 9.24
CA PHE A 168 9.85 -1.58 8.94
C PHE A 168 10.53 -2.46 10.03
N SER A 169 10.00 -2.52 11.24
CA SER A 169 10.46 -3.44 12.28
C SER A 169 9.86 -4.85 12.15
N ALA A 170 8.62 -4.97 11.71
CA ALA A 170 7.93 -6.26 11.61
C ALA A 170 8.57 -7.20 10.57
N VAL A 171 9.04 -6.69 9.44
CA VAL A 171 9.58 -7.52 8.35
C VAL A 171 10.91 -8.19 8.72
N PRO A 172 11.93 -7.49 9.29
CA PRO A 172 13.16 -8.14 9.75
C PRO A 172 12.90 -9.19 10.83
N VAL A 173 11.97 -8.92 11.77
CA VAL A 173 11.61 -9.86 12.83
C VAL A 173 11.01 -11.14 12.24
N SER A 174 10.08 -11.03 11.30
CA SER A 174 9.49 -12.18 10.61
C SER A 174 10.56 -12.98 9.85
N TYR A 175 11.49 -12.30 9.18
CA TYR A 175 12.55 -12.94 8.41
C TYR A 175 13.54 -13.70 9.30
N THR A 176 13.95 -13.11 10.42
CA THR A 176 14.86 -13.75 11.39
C THR A 176 14.20 -14.94 12.08
N HIS A 177 12.90 -14.83 12.40
CA HIS A 177 12.14 -15.93 13.03
C HIS A 177 11.97 -17.12 12.10
N LEU A 178 11.63 -16.88 10.82
CA LEU A 178 11.49 -17.95 9.83
C LEU A 178 12.82 -18.67 9.58
N ARG A 179 13.93 -17.93 9.50
CA ARG A 179 15.24 -18.50 9.27
C ARG A 179 15.77 -19.28 10.48
N ALA A 180 15.44 -18.87 11.71
CA ALA A 180 15.77 -19.60 12.93
C ALA A 180 15.04 -20.96 12.99
N HIS A 181 13.80 -21.05 12.48
CA HIS A 181 13.05 -22.30 12.39
C HIS A 181 13.61 -23.26 11.32
N GLU A 182 14.13 -22.75 10.20
CA GLU A 182 14.74 -23.59 9.16
C GLU A 182 16.09 -24.16 9.61
N THR A 183 16.92 -23.38 10.32
CA THR A 183 18.20 -23.87 10.86
C THR A 183 18.02 -24.90 11.99
N GLY A 184 16.99 -24.74 12.82
CA GLY A 184 16.66 -25.73 13.87
C GLY A 184 16.16 -27.07 13.32
N ARG A 185 15.60 -27.12 12.12
CA ARG A 185 15.08 -28.33 11.47
C ARG A 185 16.15 -29.14 10.74
N ASN A 186 17.29 -28.52 10.42
CA ASN A 186 18.43 -29.17 9.73
C ASN A 186 19.50 -29.69 10.69
N LEU A 187 19.25 -29.64 12.01
CA LEU A 187 20.17 -30.13 13.06
C LEU A 187 19.65 -31.37 13.79
N VAL A 188 18.62 -32.06 13.25
CA VAL A 188 18.10 -33.35 13.77
C VAL A 188 18.26 -34.43 12.72
#